data_0a670c996ebf63d8094dfb12ec4880be
#
_entry.id   0a670c996ebf63d8094dfb12ec4880be
#
_cell.length_a   1.000
_cell.length_b   1.000
_cell.length_c   1.000
_cell.angle_alpha   90.00
_cell.angle_beta   90.00
_cell.angle_gamma   90.00
#
_symmetry.space_group_name_H-M   'P 1'
#
loop_
_entity.id
_entity.type
_entity.pdbx_description
1 polymer ?
#
loop_
_entity_poly.entity_id
_entity_poly.type
_entity_poly.pdbx_seq_one_letter_code
_entity_poly.pdbx_strand_id
1 'polypeptide(L)'
;WLANLSRLNVCSQKGLSERFDSTIGRGTVLMPFGGKNQLTPTEGMVARLPVLKGITNAASVMACGYNPEVACWSPFHGAMYAVVESVCRAVALGADPDKIHLTLQEYFPKLNNTETWGQPFSALLGAFMAQDALKIAAIGGKDSMSGTFMDKTVPPTLVSFAVSVIDSEKAISTEFKTAGNNVIFIAAPRDEHEVIDFEVLRKNLRVLHQAIIANKVASVGVIKEGGIAAAVSVMCLGNSLGFEFIKPFNDTDSLFTLQPGGFVVELADGLSPEDLFADIEYINLGHLTNSKLISLNETEITLDNITSAYLKPLETIFPRIVDAGAKVAEINQPLYKESLPLTAPYSIAKPRVFIPVFPGINCEYDTAAAFEAAGGIAEVFVVRNLTAVEINDSMDTMVKMINNCQILMLPGGFSAGDEPDGSGKFIATMFRNKKIQEAVNTLLQERDGLMLGICNGFQALIKLGLVPYGEIVDMRQDSPTLTFNKIGRHVSQIVETKIISNKSPWLNFVEPGDIHSIAVSHGEGRFYAPEAEIKRLFANGQIATQYVDQNGAPTMQMPFNPNGSLYAVEGITSPDGRVFGKMGHSERYVPGLMKNIHGNKDQKIFISGVKYFD
;
A
#
# COMPACT_ATOMS: atom_id res chain seq x y z
N TRP A 1 -12.31 27.35 2.42
CA TRP A 1 -11.57 26.25 1.82
C TRP A 1 -10.91 25.35 2.87
N LEU A 2 -10.01 25.88 3.69
CA LEU A 2 -9.28 25.09 4.69
C LEU A 2 -10.20 24.48 5.77
N ALA A 3 -11.24 25.20 6.20
CA ALA A 3 -12.24 24.69 7.14
C ALA A 3 -13.00 23.49 6.56
N ASN A 4 -13.33 23.52 5.26
CA ASN A 4 -13.97 22.42 4.56
C ASN A 4 -13.10 21.15 4.56
N LEU A 5 -11.80 21.28 4.27
CA LEU A 5 -10.83 20.18 4.29
C LEU A 5 -10.60 19.60 5.71
N SER A 6 -10.87 20.40 6.75
CA SER A 6 -10.69 19.98 8.14
C SER A 6 -11.93 19.27 8.73
N ARG A 7 -13.03 19.17 8.00
CA ARG A 7 -14.23 18.42 8.46
C ARG A 7 -13.88 16.94 8.60
N LEU A 8 -14.43 16.25 9.61
CA LEU A 8 -14.11 14.85 9.90
C LEU A 8 -14.50 13.88 8.77
N ASN A 9 -15.54 14.21 8.00
CA ASN A 9 -15.97 13.43 6.84
C ASN A 9 -15.23 13.78 5.53
N VAL A 10 -14.30 14.75 5.57
CA VAL A 10 -13.46 15.17 4.43
C VAL A 10 -11.99 14.88 4.68
N CYS A 11 -11.50 15.08 5.89
CA CYS A 11 -10.09 14.99 6.26
C CYS A 11 -9.48 13.59 6.02
N SER A 12 -8.15 13.53 6.00
CA SER A 12 -7.40 12.31 5.71
C SER A 12 -7.56 11.24 6.76
N GLN A 13 -7.83 10.01 6.33
CA GLN A 13 -7.82 8.79 7.14
C GLN A 13 -6.51 8.00 7.02
N LYS A 14 -5.43 8.62 6.51
CA LYS A 14 -4.16 7.94 6.24
C LYS A 14 -3.58 7.26 7.49
N GLY A 15 -3.60 7.93 8.64
CA GLY A 15 -3.09 7.37 9.89
C GLY A 15 -3.84 6.11 10.37
N LEU A 16 -5.11 5.93 9.97
CA LEU A 16 -5.85 4.69 10.18
C LEU A 16 -5.47 3.63 9.16
N SER A 17 -5.41 3.98 7.86
CA SER A 17 -5.11 3.05 6.78
C SER A 17 -3.74 2.40 6.89
N GLU A 18 -2.72 3.14 7.31
CA GLU A 18 -1.34 2.65 7.48
C GLU A 18 -1.16 1.61 8.60
N ARG A 19 -2.22 1.28 9.34
CA ARG A 19 -2.22 0.19 10.33
C ARG A 19 -2.48 -1.18 9.71
N PHE A 20 -2.87 -1.23 8.43
CA PHE A 20 -3.26 -2.44 7.72
C PHE A 20 -2.36 -2.68 6.52
N ASP A 21 -1.93 -3.92 6.33
CA ASP A 21 -1.10 -4.32 5.20
C ASP A 21 -1.93 -4.29 3.91
N SER A 22 -1.43 -3.54 2.92
CA SER A 22 -2.07 -3.36 1.62
C SER A 22 -1.33 -4.09 0.48
N THR A 23 -0.24 -4.81 0.76
CA THR A 23 0.66 -5.34 -0.28
C THR A 23 0.83 -6.85 -0.26
N ILE A 24 0.36 -7.54 0.79
CA ILE A 24 0.41 -9.00 0.92
C ILE A 24 -0.28 -9.69 -0.26
N GLY A 25 0.30 -10.79 -0.75
CA GLY A 25 -0.26 -11.60 -1.84
C GLY A 25 0.11 -11.10 -3.24
N ARG A 26 0.98 -10.08 -3.38
CA ARG A 26 1.51 -9.58 -4.69
C ARG A 26 0.42 -9.26 -5.71
N GLY A 27 -0.73 -8.73 -5.26
CA GLY A 27 -1.86 -8.42 -6.13
C GLY A 27 -2.16 -6.93 -6.28
N THR A 28 -1.68 -6.09 -5.39
CA THR A 28 -2.09 -4.68 -5.27
C THR A 28 -1.62 -3.84 -6.46
N VAL A 29 -2.56 -3.50 -7.34
CA VAL A 29 -2.30 -2.65 -8.53
C VAL A 29 -2.23 -1.18 -8.14
N LEU A 30 -3.14 -0.74 -7.24
CA LEU A 30 -3.17 0.62 -6.71
C LEU A 30 -3.07 0.58 -5.19
N MET A 31 -2.10 1.32 -4.64
CA MET A 31 -1.98 1.52 -3.20
C MET A 31 -3.09 2.44 -2.69
N PRO A 32 -3.49 2.32 -1.41
CA PRO A 32 -4.56 3.15 -0.83
C PRO A 32 -4.35 4.66 -0.96
N PHE A 33 -3.09 5.10 -0.99
CA PHE A 33 -2.70 6.50 -1.22
C PHE A 33 -1.65 6.56 -2.32
N GLY A 34 -1.91 7.39 -3.34
CA GLY A 34 -1.07 7.54 -4.52
C GLY A 34 -0.27 8.83 -4.58
N GLY A 35 0.58 8.90 -5.60
CA GLY A 35 1.50 9.98 -5.90
C GLY A 35 2.84 9.87 -5.18
N LYS A 36 3.75 10.76 -5.53
CA LYS A 36 5.08 10.87 -4.93
C LYS A 36 5.03 11.05 -3.39
N ASN A 37 4.03 11.81 -2.92
CA ASN A 37 3.83 12.05 -1.50
C ASN A 37 2.95 11.00 -0.81
N GLN A 38 2.31 10.11 -1.56
CA GLN A 38 1.34 9.14 -1.06
C GLN A 38 0.24 9.82 -0.21
N LEU A 39 -0.34 10.91 -0.70
CA LEU A 39 -1.35 11.70 0.02
C LEU A 39 -2.74 11.70 -0.62
N THR A 40 -2.86 11.34 -1.90
CA THR A 40 -4.15 11.24 -2.57
C THR A 40 -4.76 9.85 -2.37
N PRO A 41 -5.90 9.71 -1.69
CA PRO A 41 -6.57 8.43 -1.55
C PRO A 41 -7.08 7.93 -2.90
N THR A 42 -6.93 6.62 -3.13
CA THR A 42 -7.48 5.94 -4.30
C THR A 42 -8.99 5.78 -4.17
N GLU A 43 -9.74 5.84 -5.28
CA GLU A 43 -11.20 5.70 -5.25
C GLU A 43 -11.69 4.30 -4.84
N GLY A 44 -10.82 3.31 -4.85
CA GLY A 44 -11.12 1.96 -4.38
C GLY A 44 -9.94 1.02 -4.51
N MET A 45 -10.16 -0.25 -4.27
CA MET A 45 -9.18 -1.31 -4.41
C MET A 45 -9.11 -1.76 -5.87
N VAL A 46 -7.88 -1.91 -6.39
CA VAL A 46 -7.60 -2.67 -7.62
C VAL A 46 -6.53 -3.69 -7.32
N ALA A 47 -6.86 -4.97 -7.47
CA ALA A 47 -5.94 -6.07 -7.18
C ALA A 47 -6.02 -7.15 -8.27
N ARG A 48 -4.86 -7.61 -8.77
CA ARG A 48 -4.79 -8.76 -9.68
C ARG A 48 -5.39 -10.00 -9.05
N LEU A 49 -6.10 -10.77 -9.83
CA LEU A 49 -6.64 -12.04 -9.37
C LEU A 49 -5.50 -13.02 -9.06
N PRO A 50 -5.53 -13.72 -7.92
CA PRO A 50 -4.52 -14.71 -7.61
C PRO A 50 -4.63 -15.90 -8.57
N VAL A 51 -3.50 -16.32 -9.13
CA VAL A 51 -3.41 -17.51 -10.00
C VAL A 51 -2.36 -18.46 -9.44
N LEU A 52 -2.62 -19.77 -9.53
CA LEU A 52 -1.72 -20.79 -9.02
C LEU A 52 -0.39 -20.86 -9.80
N LYS A 53 -0.41 -20.52 -11.07
CA LYS A 53 0.79 -20.48 -11.94
C LYS A 53 0.71 -19.33 -12.94
N GLY A 54 1.87 -18.73 -13.21
CA GLY A 54 1.98 -17.64 -14.17
C GLY A 54 1.53 -16.29 -13.61
N ILE A 55 1.20 -15.38 -14.52
CA ILE A 55 0.78 -14.00 -14.23
C ILE A 55 -0.49 -13.71 -15.04
N THR A 56 -1.41 -12.96 -14.45
CA THR A 56 -2.61 -12.46 -15.14
C THR A 56 -2.69 -10.94 -15.04
N ASN A 57 -3.26 -10.28 -16.04
CA ASN A 57 -3.63 -8.88 -15.97
C ASN A 57 -5.09 -8.68 -15.50
N ALA A 58 -5.87 -9.76 -15.39
CA ALA A 58 -7.21 -9.66 -14.82
C ALA A 58 -7.12 -9.23 -13.36
N ALA A 59 -7.83 -8.17 -13.01
CA ALA A 59 -7.87 -7.60 -11.68
C ALA A 59 -9.30 -7.36 -11.21
N SER A 60 -9.56 -7.58 -9.93
CA SER A 60 -10.79 -7.15 -9.30
C SER A 60 -10.72 -5.67 -8.97
N VAL A 61 -11.84 -4.98 -9.18
CA VAL A 61 -12.07 -3.60 -8.70
C VAL A 61 -13.16 -3.67 -7.65
N MET A 62 -12.96 -3.00 -6.53
CA MET A 62 -13.98 -2.82 -5.50
C MET A 62 -13.95 -1.39 -4.97
N ALA A 63 -15.11 -0.75 -4.95
CA ALA A 63 -15.31 0.57 -4.37
C ALA A 63 -16.56 0.58 -3.50
N CYS A 64 -16.61 1.46 -2.51
CA CYS A 64 -17.77 1.60 -1.64
C CYS A 64 -18.34 3.01 -1.70
N GLY A 65 -19.62 3.16 -1.38
CA GLY A 65 -20.31 4.43 -1.21
C GLY A 65 -21.17 4.43 0.05
N TYR A 66 -21.11 5.54 0.79
CA TYR A 66 -21.94 5.80 1.95
C TYR A 66 -21.74 7.23 2.45
N ASN A 67 -22.84 7.91 2.74
CA ASN A 67 -22.81 9.23 3.36
C ASN A 67 -23.75 9.26 4.57
N PRO A 68 -23.23 9.32 5.81
CA PRO A 68 -24.05 9.29 7.02
C PRO A 68 -24.93 10.52 7.17
N GLU A 69 -24.51 11.71 6.70
CA GLU A 69 -25.30 12.95 6.81
C GLU A 69 -26.53 12.87 5.89
N VAL A 70 -26.34 12.44 4.66
CA VAL A 70 -27.45 12.24 3.71
C VAL A 70 -28.37 11.11 4.19
N ALA A 71 -27.83 10.03 4.71
CA ALA A 71 -28.63 8.91 5.24
C ALA A 71 -29.49 9.31 6.45
N CYS A 72 -28.98 10.18 7.32
CA CYS A 72 -29.76 10.76 8.43
C CYS A 72 -30.84 11.72 7.94
N TRP A 73 -30.56 12.51 6.89
CA TRP A 73 -31.54 13.40 6.29
C TRP A 73 -32.65 12.61 5.58
N SER A 74 -32.29 11.61 4.79
CA SER A 74 -33.22 10.74 4.06
C SER A 74 -32.58 9.39 3.79
N PRO A 75 -33.01 8.28 4.43
CA PRO A 75 -32.49 6.95 4.14
C PRO A 75 -32.62 6.55 2.67
N PHE A 76 -33.67 7.02 1.97
CA PHE A 76 -33.89 6.82 0.53
C PHE A 76 -32.74 7.41 -0.30
N HIS A 77 -32.46 8.71 -0.10
CA HIS A 77 -31.38 9.39 -0.81
C HIS A 77 -30.00 8.88 -0.39
N GLY A 78 -29.82 8.59 0.92
CA GLY A 78 -28.59 7.99 1.42
C GLY A 78 -28.23 6.70 0.73
N ALA A 79 -29.18 5.80 0.54
CA ALA A 79 -28.99 4.53 -0.14
C ALA A 79 -28.83 4.69 -1.67
N MET A 80 -29.63 5.54 -2.30
CA MET A 80 -29.50 5.87 -3.72
C MET A 80 -28.12 6.43 -4.03
N TYR A 81 -27.66 7.42 -3.26
CA TYR A 81 -26.33 8.02 -3.45
C TYR A 81 -25.20 7.07 -3.10
N ALA A 82 -25.38 6.15 -2.14
CA ALA A 82 -24.40 5.12 -1.83
C ALA A 82 -24.15 4.20 -3.03
N VAL A 83 -25.21 3.77 -3.73
CA VAL A 83 -25.10 2.99 -4.97
C VAL A 83 -24.39 3.81 -6.04
N VAL A 84 -24.82 5.04 -6.28
CA VAL A 84 -24.21 5.92 -7.28
C VAL A 84 -22.73 6.18 -6.99
N GLU A 85 -22.38 6.50 -5.75
CA GLU A 85 -20.98 6.75 -5.36
C GLU A 85 -20.11 5.52 -5.60
N SER A 86 -20.53 4.33 -5.16
CA SER A 86 -19.76 3.11 -5.34
C SER A 86 -19.51 2.78 -6.81
N VAL A 87 -20.54 2.95 -7.67
CA VAL A 87 -20.44 2.75 -9.13
C VAL A 87 -19.50 3.77 -9.76
N CYS A 88 -19.68 5.06 -9.45
CA CYS A 88 -18.81 6.12 -9.97
C CYS A 88 -17.36 5.90 -9.61
N ARG A 89 -17.05 5.51 -8.36
CA ARG A 89 -15.71 5.21 -7.90
C ARG A 89 -15.10 4.00 -8.61
N ALA A 90 -15.89 2.95 -8.88
CA ALA A 90 -15.42 1.80 -9.65
C ALA A 90 -15.10 2.20 -11.11
N VAL A 91 -15.95 3.02 -11.75
CA VAL A 91 -15.70 3.52 -13.12
C VAL A 91 -14.49 4.45 -13.17
N ALA A 92 -14.30 5.30 -12.16
CA ALA A 92 -13.10 6.17 -12.03
C ALA A 92 -11.79 5.37 -11.99
N LEU A 93 -11.83 4.11 -11.57
CA LEU A 93 -10.69 3.18 -11.57
C LEU A 93 -10.52 2.39 -12.87
N GLY A 94 -11.49 2.51 -13.82
CA GLY A 94 -11.48 1.85 -15.11
C GLY A 94 -12.52 0.76 -15.31
N ALA A 95 -13.43 0.51 -14.35
CA ALA A 95 -14.47 -0.50 -14.50
C ALA A 95 -15.46 -0.14 -15.62
N ASP A 96 -15.90 -1.15 -16.35
CA ASP A 96 -16.99 -1.04 -17.31
C ASP A 96 -18.32 -0.90 -16.55
N PRO A 97 -19.08 0.22 -16.70
CA PRO A 97 -20.30 0.45 -15.95
C PRO A 97 -21.38 -0.62 -16.20
N ASP A 98 -21.37 -1.27 -17.35
CA ASP A 98 -22.34 -2.31 -17.71
C ASP A 98 -21.95 -3.71 -17.13
N LYS A 99 -20.79 -3.84 -16.46
CA LYS A 99 -20.27 -5.09 -15.85
C LYS A 99 -20.08 -4.99 -14.34
N ILE A 100 -20.66 -3.99 -13.71
CA ILE A 100 -20.61 -3.85 -12.26
C ILE A 100 -21.73 -4.68 -11.62
N HIS A 101 -21.38 -5.31 -10.50
CA HIS A 101 -22.33 -5.95 -9.58
C HIS A 101 -22.19 -5.32 -8.20
N LEU A 102 -23.27 -5.37 -7.41
CA LEU A 102 -23.28 -4.77 -6.08
C LEU A 102 -23.36 -5.84 -4.99
N THR A 103 -22.84 -5.50 -3.82
CA THR A 103 -23.15 -6.14 -2.55
C THR A 103 -23.47 -5.06 -1.52
N LEU A 104 -24.49 -5.28 -0.70
CA LEU A 104 -25.00 -4.27 0.22
C LEU A 104 -24.75 -4.67 1.67
N GLN A 105 -24.38 -3.71 2.50
CA GLN A 105 -24.26 -3.89 3.95
C GLN A 105 -25.21 -2.91 4.64
N GLU A 106 -26.08 -3.42 5.51
CA GLU A 106 -27.07 -2.61 6.19
C GLU A 106 -26.93 -2.70 7.69
N TYR A 107 -27.06 -1.55 8.36
CA TYR A 107 -27.05 -1.43 9.82
C TYR A 107 -28.11 -0.41 10.25
N PHE A 108 -29.12 -0.89 10.99
CA PHE A 108 -30.24 -0.08 11.47
C PHE A 108 -30.47 -0.29 12.97
N PRO A 109 -31.18 0.65 13.64
CA PRO A 109 -31.63 0.45 15.02
C PRO A 109 -32.49 -0.78 15.18
N LYS A 110 -32.80 -1.15 16.44
CA LYS A 110 -33.82 -2.18 16.70
C LYS A 110 -35.16 -1.75 16.12
N LEU A 111 -35.78 -2.65 15.35
CA LEU A 111 -37.05 -2.43 14.65
C LEU A 111 -38.22 -2.70 15.58
N ASN A 112 -38.57 -1.77 16.44
CA ASN A 112 -39.61 -1.90 17.48
C ASN A 112 -40.83 -1.01 17.28
N ASN A 113 -40.83 -0.14 16.28
CA ASN A 113 -41.95 0.73 15.92
C ASN A 113 -41.96 1.02 14.41
N THR A 114 -43.00 1.68 13.92
CA THR A 114 -43.18 1.99 12.48
C THR A 114 -42.09 2.89 11.90
N GLU A 115 -41.57 3.81 12.69
CA GLU A 115 -40.51 4.73 12.28
C GLU A 115 -39.21 3.97 12.04
N THR A 116 -38.79 3.13 12.99
CA THR A 116 -37.57 2.32 12.85
C THR A 116 -37.67 1.28 11.73
N TRP A 117 -38.87 0.74 11.43
CA TRP A 117 -39.12 -0.09 10.26
C TRP A 117 -39.11 0.69 8.95
N GLY A 118 -39.54 1.95 8.98
CA GLY A 118 -39.54 2.83 7.82
C GLY A 118 -38.14 3.14 7.29
N GLN A 119 -37.11 3.18 8.15
CA GLN A 119 -35.73 3.50 7.77
C GLN A 119 -35.13 2.47 6.78
N PRO A 120 -35.03 1.16 7.10
CA PRO A 120 -34.51 0.17 6.16
C PRO A 120 -35.39 0.05 4.91
N PHE A 121 -36.72 0.13 5.04
CA PHE A 121 -37.62 0.09 3.89
C PHE A 121 -37.37 1.25 2.93
N SER A 122 -37.22 2.46 3.44
CA SER A 122 -36.90 3.66 2.64
C SER A 122 -35.53 3.53 1.97
N ALA A 123 -34.50 3.05 2.68
CA ALA A 123 -33.18 2.81 2.14
C ALA A 123 -33.21 1.77 1.00
N LEU A 124 -33.91 0.66 1.18
CA LEU A 124 -34.08 -0.36 0.13
C LEU A 124 -34.76 0.19 -1.11
N LEU A 125 -35.77 1.05 -0.99
CA LEU A 125 -36.41 1.69 -2.14
C LEU A 125 -35.42 2.58 -2.92
N GLY A 126 -34.59 3.36 -2.23
CA GLY A 126 -33.55 4.18 -2.86
C GLY A 126 -32.50 3.33 -3.58
N ALA A 127 -32.00 2.28 -2.94
CA ALA A 127 -31.05 1.34 -3.54
C ALA A 127 -31.66 0.60 -4.74
N PHE A 128 -32.93 0.18 -4.65
CA PHE A 128 -33.66 -0.47 -5.75
C PHE A 128 -33.82 0.47 -6.94
N MET A 129 -34.23 1.71 -6.71
CA MET A 129 -34.35 2.71 -7.76
C MET A 129 -33.03 2.91 -8.52
N ALA A 130 -31.92 3.07 -7.81
CA ALA A 130 -30.62 3.23 -8.42
C ALA A 130 -30.18 1.98 -9.21
N GLN A 131 -30.39 0.78 -8.69
CA GLN A 131 -30.09 -0.48 -9.38
C GLN A 131 -30.91 -0.64 -10.67
N ASP A 132 -32.22 -0.40 -10.58
CA ASP A 132 -33.09 -0.51 -11.77
C ASP A 132 -32.75 0.54 -12.82
N ALA A 133 -32.50 1.79 -12.42
CA ALA A 133 -32.12 2.85 -13.35
C ALA A 133 -30.73 2.61 -13.99
N LEU A 134 -29.74 2.16 -13.24
CA LEU A 134 -28.39 1.84 -13.74
C LEU A 134 -28.32 0.49 -14.48
N LYS A 135 -29.36 -0.37 -14.37
CA LYS A 135 -29.40 -1.74 -14.94
C LYS A 135 -28.30 -2.65 -14.42
N ILE A 136 -27.99 -2.53 -13.15
CA ILE A 136 -27.03 -3.37 -12.42
C ILE A 136 -27.73 -4.10 -11.28
N ALA A 137 -27.17 -5.23 -10.84
CA ALA A 137 -27.78 -6.06 -9.81
C ALA A 137 -26.91 -6.20 -8.56
N ALA A 138 -27.56 -6.20 -7.40
CA ALA A 138 -26.95 -6.69 -6.18
C ALA A 138 -26.94 -8.23 -6.19
N ILE A 139 -25.76 -8.82 -5.93
CA ILE A 139 -25.55 -10.28 -5.92
C ILE A 139 -25.61 -10.86 -4.51
N GLY A 140 -25.67 -10.02 -3.50
CA GLY A 140 -25.71 -10.44 -2.10
C GLY A 140 -25.61 -9.24 -1.16
N GLY A 141 -25.53 -9.55 0.12
CA GLY A 141 -25.39 -8.54 1.15
C GLY A 141 -25.55 -9.14 2.55
N LYS A 142 -25.57 -8.27 3.53
CA LYS A 142 -25.79 -8.61 4.92
C LYS A 142 -26.48 -7.45 5.62
N ASP A 143 -27.49 -7.74 6.40
CA ASP A 143 -28.23 -6.78 7.19
C ASP A 143 -28.07 -7.03 8.71
N SER A 144 -28.21 -5.98 9.50
CA SER A 144 -28.24 -6.03 10.96
C SER A 144 -29.18 -4.96 11.48
N MET A 145 -30.22 -5.42 12.19
CA MET A 145 -31.25 -4.57 12.81
C MET A 145 -31.06 -4.46 14.32
N SER A 146 -29.82 -4.46 14.79
CA SER A 146 -29.47 -4.39 16.21
C SER A 146 -28.40 -3.33 16.52
N GLY A 147 -28.33 -2.29 15.72
CA GLY A 147 -27.35 -1.21 15.81
C GLY A 147 -27.62 -0.23 16.95
N THR A 148 -28.21 -0.68 18.06
CA THR A 148 -28.44 0.12 19.28
C THR A 148 -27.70 -0.50 20.45
N PHE A 149 -26.86 0.30 21.10
CA PHE A 149 -26.14 -0.09 22.31
C PHE A 149 -26.31 0.99 23.37
N MET A 150 -27.01 0.65 24.45
CA MET A 150 -27.43 1.60 25.51
C MET A 150 -28.22 2.77 24.91
N ASP A 151 -27.73 3.99 25.05
CA ASP A 151 -28.27 5.24 24.51
C ASP A 151 -27.77 5.62 23.11
N LYS A 152 -26.84 4.84 22.55
CA LYS A 152 -26.25 5.09 21.24
C LYS A 152 -26.92 4.23 20.18
N THR A 153 -27.27 4.87 19.07
CA THR A 153 -27.86 4.21 17.91
C THR A 153 -27.06 4.57 16.67
N VAL A 154 -26.81 3.59 15.81
CA VAL A 154 -26.21 3.85 14.50
C VAL A 154 -27.10 4.72 13.64
N PRO A 155 -26.58 5.63 12.83
CA PRO A 155 -27.37 6.29 11.79
C PRO A 155 -27.94 5.26 10.83
N PRO A 156 -29.04 5.57 10.11
CA PRO A 156 -29.52 4.72 9.03
C PRO A 156 -28.37 4.43 8.07
N THR A 157 -28.00 3.17 7.91
CA THR A 157 -26.79 2.81 7.17
C THR A 157 -27.10 1.76 6.10
N LEU A 158 -26.93 2.14 4.83
CA LEU A 158 -26.78 1.23 3.73
C LEU A 158 -25.48 1.59 3.01
N VAL A 159 -24.48 0.71 3.10
CA VAL A 159 -23.22 0.82 2.36
C VAL A 159 -23.34 -0.01 1.09
N SER A 160 -23.09 0.60 -0.07
CA SER A 160 -22.99 -0.11 -1.34
C SER A 160 -21.52 -0.40 -1.65
N PHE A 161 -21.23 -1.63 -2.08
CA PHE A 161 -19.95 -2.02 -2.65
C PHE A 161 -20.18 -2.40 -4.12
N ALA A 162 -19.51 -1.67 -5.01
CA ALA A 162 -19.46 -1.99 -6.44
C ALA A 162 -18.26 -2.89 -6.72
N VAL A 163 -18.48 -4.00 -7.42
CA VAL A 163 -17.46 -4.99 -7.76
C VAL A 163 -17.47 -5.24 -9.26
N SER A 164 -16.29 -5.26 -9.87
CA SER A 164 -16.09 -5.58 -11.28
C SER A 164 -14.74 -6.22 -11.54
N VAL A 165 -14.49 -6.66 -12.77
CA VAL A 165 -13.20 -7.15 -13.26
C VAL A 165 -12.69 -6.24 -14.37
N ILE A 166 -11.42 -5.87 -14.30
CA ILE A 166 -10.75 -5.04 -15.31
C ILE A 166 -9.43 -5.66 -15.75
N ASP A 167 -8.86 -5.13 -16.83
CA ASP A 167 -7.45 -5.28 -17.15
C ASP A 167 -6.65 -4.32 -16.26
N SER A 168 -5.73 -4.84 -15.44
CA SER A 168 -4.89 -4.05 -14.53
C SER A 168 -4.04 -2.99 -15.25
N GLU A 169 -3.74 -3.17 -16.53
CA GLU A 169 -3.02 -2.17 -17.33
C GLU A 169 -3.86 -0.91 -17.58
N LYS A 170 -5.18 -1.06 -17.61
CA LYS A 170 -6.13 0.04 -17.81
C LYS A 170 -6.55 0.74 -16.51
N ALA A 171 -6.13 0.21 -15.35
CA ALA A 171 -6.39 0.88 -14.08
C ALA A 171 -5.69 2.24 -14.04
N ILE A 172 -6.45 3.28 -13.66
CA ILE A 172 -5.93 4.63 -13.40
C ILE A 172 -6.12 5.01 -11.94
N SER A 173 -5.40 6.01 -11.47
CA SER A 173 -5.44 6.47 -10.08
C SER A 173 -5.84 7.93 -9.99
N THR A 174 -6.15 8.36 -8.76
CA THR A 174 -6.86 9.61 -8.50
C THR A 174 -5.96 10.86 -8.51
N GLU A 175 -4.68 10.73 -8.11
CA GLU A 175 -3.78 11.89 -8.04
C GLU A 175 -3.51 12.52 -9.42
N PHE A 176 -3.48 13.83 -9.49
CA PHE A 176 -3.09 14.56 -10.71
C PHE A 176 -1.67 14.21 -11.17
N LYS A 177 -1.44 14.16 -12.49
CA LYS A 177 -0.23 13.57 -13.10
C LYS A 177 0.74 14.60 -13.66
N THR A 178 0.24 15.54 -14.47
CA THR A 178 1.13 16.38 -15.32
C THR A 178 0.70 17.84 -15.30
N ALA A 179 1.63 18.75 -14.99
CA ALA A 179 1.38 20.19 -15.11
C ALA A 179 1.10 20.58 -16.57
N GLY A 180 0.14 21.45 -16.78
CA GLY A 180 -0.34 21.87 -18.10
C GLY A 180 -1.59 21.13 -18.58
N ASN A 181 -1.92 19.99 -17.99
CA ASN A 181 -3.13 19.25 -18.35
C ASN A 181 -4.39 20.01 -17.97
N ASN A 182 -5.39 19.95 -18.85
CA ASN A 182 -6.73 20.47 -18.62
C ASN A 182 -7.49 19.58 -17.66
N VAL A 183 -8.32 20.19 -16.82
CA VAL A 183 -9.18 19.51 -15.86
C VAL A 183 -10.62 19.97 -16.06
N ILE A 184 -11.53 19.01 -16.19
CA ILE A 184 -12.96 19.26 -16.35
C ILE A 184 -13.76 18.67 -15.20
N PHE A 185 -14.96 19.19 -15.01
CA PHE A 185 -15.98 18.62 -14.15
C PHE A 185 -17.13 18.08 -15.01
N ILE A 186 -17.52 16.82 -14.75
CA ILE A 186 -18.68 16.17 -15.36
C ILE A 186 -19.73 16.04 -14.27
N ALA A 187 -20.91 16.63 -14.47
CA ALA A 187 -22.00 16.65 -13.50
C ALA A 187 -23.04 15.56 -13.82
N ALA A 188 -23.73 15.08 -12.77
CA ALA A 188 -25.00 14.38 -12.90
C ALA A 188 -26.12 15.31 -12.39
N PRO A 189 -27.02 15.84 -13.23
CA PRO A 189 -28.12 16.70 -12.82
C PRO A 189 -29.06 16.00 -11.84
N ARG A 190 -29.74 16.78 -11.01
CA ARG A 190 -30.78 16.32 -10.08
C ARG A 190 -32.06 17.11 -10.31
N ASP A 191 -33.18 16.48 -10.05
CA ASP A 191 -34.48 17.15 -10.07
C ASP A 191 -34.74 17.95 -8.78
N GLU A 192 -35.93 18.55 -8.66
CA GLU A 192 -36.36 19.33 -7.50
C GLU A 192 -36.52 18.50 -6.20
N HIS A 193 -36.54 17.17 -6.33
CA HIS A 193 -36.57 16.22 -5.24
C HIS A 193 -35.19 15.62 -4.91
N GLU A 194 -34.10 16.18 -5.44
CA GLU A 194 -32.72 15.67 -5.27
C GLU A 194 -32.52 14.26 -5.87
N VAL A 195 -33.36 13.80 -6.77
CA VAL A 195 -33.21 12.55 -7.50
C VAL A 195 -32.31 12.76 -8.71
N ILE A 196 -31.32 11.89 -8.88
CA ILE A 196 -30.33 11.98 -9.96
C ILE A 196 -31.00 11.65 -11.29
N ASP A 197 -30.66 12.39 -12.35
CA ASP A 197 -30.95 12.01 -13.73
C ASP A 197 -30.06 10.82 -14.13
N PHE A 198 -30.61 9.63 -14.00
CA PHE A 198 -29.90 8.39 -14.29
C PHE A 198 -29.61 8.17 -15.79
N GLU A 199 -30.37 8.77 -16.70
CA GLU A 199 -30.07 8.66 -18.14
C GLU A 199 -28.81 9.46 -18.47
N VAL A 200 -28.68 10.66 -17.93
CA VAL A 200 -27.46 11.48 -18.05
C VAL A 200 -26.29 10.79 -17.36
N LEU A 201 -26.49 10.31 -16.13
CA LEU A 201 -25.43 9.61 -15.40
C LEU A 201 -24.91 8.38 -16.16
N ARG A 202 -25.78 7.52 -16.67
CA ARG A 202 -25.38 6.34 -17.48
C ARG A 202 -24.59 6.72 -18.71
N LYS A 203 -24.99 7.77 -19.40
CA LYS A 203 -24.27 8.30 -20.56
C LYS A 203 -22.86 8.76 -20.16
N ASN A 204 -22.76 9.56 -19.08
CA ASN A 204 -21.50 10.06 -18.55
C ASN A 204 -20.54 8.92 -18.16
N LEU A 205 -21.04 7.91 -17.45
CA LEU A 205 -20.25 6.74 -17.03
C LEU A 205 -19.66 5.98 -18.24
N ARG A 206 -20.44 5.78 -19.31
CA ARG A 206 -19.97 5.09 -20.52
C ARG A 206 -18.94 5.90 -21.29
N VAL A 207 -19.18 7.20 -21.48
CA VAL A 207 -18.24 8.09 -22.16
C VAL A 207 -16.92 8.19 -21.38
N LEU A 208 -16.99 8.36 -20.06
CA LEU A 208 -15.80 8.40 -19.20
C LEU A 208 -15.03 7.08 -19.26
N HIS A 209 -15.70 5.94 -19.11
CA HIS A 209 -15.05 4.62 -19.23
C HIS A 209 -14.34 4.46 -20.59
N GLN A 210 -14.97 4.80 -21.70
CA GLN A 210 -14.37 4.72 -23.02
C GLN A 210 -13.12 5.61 -23.14
N ALA A 211 -13.16 6.83 -22.59
CA ALA A 211 -12.01 7.73 -22.56
C ALA A 211 -10.85 7.16 -21.72
N ILE A 212 -11.15 6.50 -20.58
CA ILE A 212 -10.16 5.84 -19.72
C ILE A 212 -9.47 4.69 -20.46
N ILE A 213 -10.24 3.74 -21.02
CA ILE A 213 -9.65 2.57 -21.71
C ILE A 213 -8.88 2.95 -22.98
N ALA A 214 -9.21 4.08 -23.58
CA ALA A 214 -8.49 4.68 -24.71
C ALA A 214 -7.20 5.44 -24.27
N ASN A 215 -6.88 5.49 -22.97
CA ASN A 215 -5.75 6.23 -22.38
C ASN A 215 -5.81 7.75 -22.67
N LYS A 216 -6.99 8.32 -22.75
CA LYS A 216 -7.23 9.76 -23.00
C LYS A 216 -7.46 10.56 -21.71
N VAL A 217 -7.60 9.86 -20.58
CA VAL A 217 -7.77 10.42 -19.24
C VAL A 217 -6.59 10.00 -18.39
N ALA A 218 -5.96 10.95 -17.71
CA ALA A 218 -4.79 10.73 -16.87
C ALA A 218 -5.17 10.38 -15.42
N SER A 219 -6.17 11.07 -14.86
CA SER A 219 -6.69 10.79 -13.51
C SER A 219 -8.15 11.18 -13.37
N VAL A 220 -8.85 10.54 -12.42
CA VAL A 220 -10.26 10.82 -12.10
C VAL A 220 -10.45 10.83 -10.59
N GLY A 221 -11.13 11.85 -10.08
CA GLY A 221 -11.65 11.93 -8.72
C GLY A 221 -13.18 12.02 -8.72
N VAL A 222 -13.83 11.27 -7.84
CA VAL A 222 -15.28 11.32 -7.65
C VAL A 222 -15.63 12.40 -6.62
N ILE A 223 -16.65 13.20 -6.91
CA ILE A 223 -17.12 14.22 -5.97
C ILE A 223 -17.84 13.57 -4.78
N LYS A 224 -17.34 13.85 -3.61
CA LYS A 224 -17.87 13.40 -2.32
C LYS A 224 -18.09 14.60 -1.40
N GLU A 225 -18.22 14.36 -0.09
CA GLU A 225 -18.23 15.44 0.89
C GLU A 225 -17.07 16.41 0.68
N GLY A 226 -17.38 17.70 0.83
CA GLY A 226 -16.44 18.78 0.56
C GLY A 226 -16.39 19.29 -0.87
N GLY A 227 -17.14 18.65 -1.81
CA GLY A 227 -17.36 19.12 -3.16
C GLY A 227 -16.12 19.09 -4.06
N ILE A 228 -16.18 19.84 -5.17
CA ILE A 228 -15.09 20.00 -6.13
C ILE A 228 -13.82 20.56 -5.45
N ALA A 229 -13.99 21.48 -4.49
CA ALA A 229 -12.89 22.07 -3.75
C ALA A 229 -12.04 21.02 -3.01
N ALA A 230 -12.69 20.07 -2.35
CA ALA A 230 -11.99 18.97 -1.68
C ALA A 230 -11.36 18.01 -2.70
N ALA A 231 -12.07 17.62 -3.74
CA ALA A 231 -11.57 16.70 -4.77
C ALA A 231 -10.31 17.27 -5.44
N VAL A 232 -10.35 18.50 -5.97
CA VAL A 232 -9.20 19.16 -6.60
C VAL A 232 -8.03 19.29 -5.61
N SER A 233 -8.30 19.71 -4.36
CA SER A 233 -7.25 19.83 -3.34
C SER A 233 -6.53 18.52 -3.12
N VAL A 234 -7.27 17.46 -2.88
CA VAL A 234 -6.70 16.14 -2.54
C VAL A 234 -5.98 15.52 -3.74
N MET A 235 -6.50 15.71 -4.96
CA MET A 235 -5.84 15.26 -6.20
C MET A 235 -4.49 15.98 -6.43
N CYS A 236 -4.35 17.24 -6.01
CA CYS A 236 -3.10 18.00 -6.07
C CYS A 236 -2.00 17.44 -5.15
N LEU A 237 -2.37 16.91 -3.97
CA LEU A 237 -1.43 16.56 -2.91
C LEU A 237 -0.49 15.41 -3.27
N GLY A 238 -0.97 14.43 -4.03
CA GLY A 238 -0.21 13.22 -4.38
C GLY A 238 1.13 13.54 -5.05
N ASN A 239 1.13 14.44 -6.01
CA ASN A 239 2.31 14.82 -6.79
C ASN A 239 2.75 16.27 -6.57
N SER A 240 2.17 16.99 -5.59
CA SER A 240 2.44 18.41 -5.31
C SER A 240 2.23 19.32 -6.53
N LEU A 241 1.21 19.04 -7.33
CA LEU A 241 0.82 19.89 -8.46
C LEU A 241 -0.12 21.00 -7.99
N GLY A 242 0.08 22.21 -8.44
CA GLY A 242 -0.86 23.31 -8.25
C GLY A 242 -2.02 23.22 -9.23
N PHE A 243 -3.04 24.04 -8.99
CA PHE A 243 -4.21 24.13 -9.84
C PHE A 243 -4.62 25.60 -10.05
N GLU A 244 -4.89 25.99 -11.28
CA GLU A 244 -5.42 27.31 -11.60
C GLU A 244 -6.82 27.15 -12.21
N PHE A 245 -7.84 27.65 -11.49
CA PHE A 245 -9.22 27.70 -12.01
C PHE A 245 -9.32 28.71 -13.15
N ILE A 246 -10.24 28.46 -14.10
CA ILE A 246 -10.58 29.44 -15.15
C ILE A 246 -11.02 30.76 -14.51
N LYS A 247 -10.72 31.86 -15.18
CA LYS A 247 -11.08 33.23 -14.70
C LYS A 247 -12.00 33.93 -15.71
N PRO A 248 -13.09 34.55 -15.23
CA PRO A 248 -13.62 34.51 -13.87
C PRO A 248 -14.36 33.21 -13.56
N PHE A 249 -14.23 32.69 -12.34
CA PHE A 249 -15.07 31.60 -11.82
C PHE A 249 -16.19 32.22 -10.98
N ASN A 250 -17.43 32.18 -11.47
CA ASN A 250 -18.54 32.96 -10.91
C ASN A 250 -19.31 32.25 -9.79
N ASP A 251 -19.46 30.92 -9.89
CA ASP A 251 -20.23 30.13 -8.93
C ASP A 251 -19.30 29.44 -7.92
N THR A 252 -18.73 30.23 -7.01
CA THR A 252 -17.79 29.71 -6.02
C THR A 252 -18.45 28.83 -4.96
N ASP A 253 -19.74 28.98 -4.71
CA ASP A 253 -20.46 28.18 -3.69
C ASP A 253 -20.64 26.75 -4.14
N SER A 254 -20.87 26.51 -5.44
CA SER A 254 -20.98 25.17 -6.00
C SER A 254 -19.73 24.30 -5.81
N LEU A 255 -18.55 24.91 -5.62
CA LEU A 255 -17.30 24.20 -5.36
C LEU A 255 -17.32 23.40 -4.05
N PHE A 256 -18.15 23.81 -3.09
CA PHE A 256 -18.24 23.17 -1.76
C PHE A 256 -19.45 22.28 -1.59
N THR A 257 -20.30 22.21 -2.61
CA THR A 257 -21.56 21.46 -2.58
C THR A 257 -21.31 20.01 -2.98
N LEU A 258 -21.96 19.07 -2.28
CA LEU A 258 -22.00 17.66 -2.66
C LEU A 258 -22.66 17.50 -4.03
N GLN A 259 -21.96 16.83 -4.96
CA GLN A 259 -22.42 16.56 -6.35
C GLN A 259 -22.40 15.04 -6.61
N PRO A 260 -23.41 14.28 -6.13
CA PRO A 260 -23.47 12.83 -6.34
C PRO A 260 -23.44 12.49 -7.82
N GLY A 261 -22.60 11.54 -8.22
CA GLY A 261 -22.42 11.20 -9.64
C GLY A 261 -21.47 12.12 -10.42
N GLY A 262 -20.87 13.13 -9.75
CA GLY A 262 -19.95 14.07 -10.37
C GLY A 262 -18.50 13.58 -10.36
N PHE A 263 -17.71 14.03 -11.37
CA PHE A 263 -16.30 13.68 -11.55
C PHE A 263 -15.43 14.89 -11.82
N VAL A 264 -14.24 14.93 -11.21
CA VAL A 264 -13.10 15.76 -11.64
C VAL A 264 -12.20 14.90 -12.51
N VAL A 265 -11.96 15.30 -13.75
CA VAL A 265 -11.23 14.51 -14.76
C VAL A 265 -10.05 15.29 -15.29
N GLU A 266 -8.84 14.77 -15.14
CA GLU A 266 -7.63 15.25 -15.79
C GLU A 266 -7.50 14.60 -17.17
N LEU A 267 -7.36 15.39 -18.20
CA LEU A 267 -7.15 14.91 -19.57
C LEU A 267 -5.68 14.52 -19.77
N ALA A 268 -5.43 13.55 -20.64
CA ALA A 268 -4.04 13.22 -21.02
C ALA A 268 -3.42 14.38 -21.83
N ASP A 269 -2.08 14.41 -21.82
CA ASP A 269 -1.29 15.50 -22.40
C ASP A 269 -1.73 15.92 -23.81
N GLY A 270 -1.98 17.22 -23.99
CA GLY A 270 -2.32 17.82 -25.29
C GLY A 270 -3.73 17.58 -25.80
N LEU A 271 -4.60 16.94 -25.01
CA LEU A 271 -5.99 16.70 -25.39
C LEU A 271 -6.92 17.83 -24.95
N SER A 272 -7.91 18.10 -25.80
CA SER A 272 -8.97 19.05 -25.52
C SER A 272 -10.26 18.31 -25.13
N PRO A 273 -11.06 18.88 -24.22
CA PRO A 273 -12.31 18.25 -23.81
C PRO A 273 -13.33 18.14 -24.96
N GLU A 274 -13.33 19.05 -25.92
CA GLU A 274 -14.24 19.07 -27.07
C GLU A 274 -14.10 17.80 -27.93
N ASP A 275 -12.89 17.27 -28.04
CA ASP A 275 -12.60 16.06 -28.83
C ASP A 275 -13.07 14.77 -28.14
N LEU A 276 -13.26 14.80 -26.81
CA LEU A 276 -13.48 13.61 -25.99
C LEU A 276 -14.89 13.53 -25.43
N PHE A 277 -15.46 14.67 -25.09
CA PHE A 277 -16.69 14.78 -24.31
C PHE A 277 -17.79 15.60 -25.04
N ALA A 278 -17.70 15.71 -26.37
CA ALA A 278 -18.69 16.45 -27.17
C ALA A 278 -20.15 15.95 -26.99
N ASP A 279 -20.31 14.68 -26.60
CA ASP A 279 -21.63 14.05 -26.43
C ASP A 279 -22.23 14.26 -25.04
N ILE A 280 -21.51 14.84 -24.08
CA ILE A 280 -21.97 15.06 -22.70
C ILE A 280 -21.68 16.49 -22.24
N GLU A 281 -22.42 16.94 -21.24
CA GLU A 281 -22.16 18.24 -20.63
C GLU A 281 -20.98 18.16 -19.67
N TYR A 282 -20.06 19.12 -19.76
CA TYR A 282 -18.94 19.29 -18.87
C TYR A 282 -18.65 20.78 -18.60
N ILE A 283 -17.96 21.05 -17.51
CA ILE A 283 -17.45 22.39 -17.16
C ILE A 283 -15.93 22.33 -17.15
N ASN A 284 -15.29 23.23 -17.92
CA ASN A 284 -13.84 23.41 -17.80
C ASN A 284 -13.53 24.07 -16.46
N LEU A 285 -12.83 23.34 -15.57
CA LEU A 285 -12.43 23.87 -14.27
C LEU A 285 -11.14 24.70 -14.33
N GLY A 286 -10.22 24.38 -15.22
CA GLY A 286 -8.91 25.00 -15.30
C GLY A 286 -7.81 24.03 -15.71
N HIS A 287 -6.60 24.28 -15.25
CA HIS A 287 -5.42 23.47 -15.61
C HIS A 287 -4.43 23.30 -14.45
N LEU A 288 -3.61 22.26 -14.55
CA LEU A 288 -2.58 21.94 -13.58
C LEU A 288 -1.33 22.79 -13.76
N THR A 289 -0.66 23.13 -12.65
CA THR A 289 0.55 23.97 -12.65
C THR A 289 1.64 23.38 -11.76
N ASN A 290 2.87 23.88 -11.90
CA ASN A 290 3.99 23.56 -11.00
C ASN A 290 4.11 24.56 -9.82
N SER A 291 3.14 25.47 -9.63
CA SER A 291 3.23 26.56 -8.66
C SER A 291 3.10 26.15 -7.20
N LYS A 292 2.63 24.92 -6.92
CA LYS A 292 2.26 24.46 -5.57
C LYS A 292 1.20 25.34 -4.89
N LEU A 293 0.35 25.96 -5.68
CA LEU A 293 -0.76 26.80 -5.26
C LEU A 293 -2.05 26.31 -5.89
N ILE A 294 -3.17 26.51 -5.21
CA ILE A 294 -4.51 26.50 -5.83
C ILE A 294 -4.94 27.96 -5.94
N SER A 295 -5.19 28.39 -7.18
CA SER A 295 -5.58 29.76 -7.51
C SER A 295 -7.02 29.80 -7.99
N LEU A 296 -7.88 30.57 -7.30
CA LEU A 296 -9.27 30.81 -7.63
C LEU A 296 -9.55 32.31 -7.64
N ASN A 297 -9.79 32.89 -8.84
CA ASN A 297 -9.92 34.35 -9.03
C ASN A 297 -8.69 35.08 -8.43
N GLU A 298 -8.91 35.88 -7.36
CA GLU A 298 -7.85 36.63 -6.64
C GLU A 298 -7.34 35.87 -5.40
N THR A 299 -7.83 34.68 -5.13
CA THR A 299 -7.45 33.91 -3.94
C THR A 299 -6.43 32.85 -4.29
N GLU A 300 -5.34 32.79 -3.54
CA GLU A 300 -4.31 31.76 -3.64
C GLU A 300 -4.15 31.01 -2.32
N ILE A 301 -4.06 29.69 -2.39
CA ILE A 301 -3.89 28.82 -1.23
C ILE A 301 -2.72 27.88 -1.49
N THR A 302 -1.73 27.87 -0.58
CA THR A 302 -0.55 27.00 -0.72
C THR A 302 -0.91 25.54 -0.45
N LEU A 303 -0.27 24.62 -1.15
CA LEU A 303 -0.44 23.18 -0.90
C LEU A 303 -0.01 22.79 0.52
N ASP A 304 0.90 23.53 1.15
CA ASP A 304 1.31 23.30 2.55
C ASP A 304 0.15 23.56 3.52
N ASN A 305 -0.60 24.66 3.31
CA ASN A 305 -1.79 24.98 4.10
C ASN A 305 -2.89 23.93 3.88
N ILE A 306 -3.11 23.52 2.62
CA ILE A 306 -4.06 22.47 2.25
C ILE A 306 -3.68 21.13 2.91
N THR A 307 -2.42 20.74 2.80
CA THR A 307 -1.89 19.52 3.43
C THR A 307 -2.09 19.54 4.94
N SER A 308 -1.76 20.64 5.58
CA SER A 308 -1.93 20.81 7.02
C SER A 308 -3.41 20.70 7.44
N ALA A 309 -4.31 21.40 6.75
CA ALA A 309 -5.75 21.36 7.03
C ALA A 309 -6.34 19.94 6.85
N TYR A 310 -5.91 19.24 5.79
CA TYR A 310 -6.38 17.91 5.44
C TYR A 310 -5.88 16.81 6.40
N LEU A 311 -4.63 16.88 6.86
CA LEU A 311 -3.99 15.82 7.65
C LEU A 311 -4.20 15.95 9.16
N LYS A 312 -4.32 17.20 9.67
CA LYS A 312 -4.30 17.49 11.11
C LYS A 312 -5.49 16.94 11.93
N PRO A 313 -6.75 16.91 11.44
CA PRO A 313 -7.91 16.62 12.29
C PRO A 313 -7.86 15.29 13.04
N LEU A 314 -7.35 14.23 12.42
CA LEU A 314 -7.26 12.89 13.03
C LEU A 314 -5.88 12.57 13.63
N GLU A 315 -4.91 13.48 13.59
CA GLU A 315 -3.53 13.21 14.02
C GLU A 315 -3.41 12.84 15.51
N THR A 316 -4.30 13.35 16.35
CA THR A 316 -4.32 13.02 17.81
C THR A 316 -4.88 11.64 18.11
N ILE A 317 -5.70 11.08 17.21
CA ILE A 317 -6.36 9.77 17.38
C ILE A 317 -5.62 8.69 16.57
N PHE A 318 -5.23 9.03 15.37
CA PHE A 318 -4.51 8.17 14.44
C PHE A 318 -3.21 8.84 13.99
N PRO A 319 -2.22 8.99 14.88
CA PRO A 319 -0.97 9.67 14.54
C PRO A 319 -0.26 8.96 13.38
N ARG A 320 0.25 9.75 12.44
CA ARG A 320 1.06 9.26 11.29
C ARG A 320 2.54 9.42 11.56
N ILE A 321 2.91 10.39 12.37
CA ILE A 321 4.29 10.74 12.70
C ILE A 321 4.46 10.86 14.21
N VAL A 322 5.65 10.54 14.68
CA VAL A 322 6.14 10.87 16.02
C VAL A 322 7.53 11.48 15.91
N ASP A 323 7.93 12.26 16.89
CA ASP A 323 9.29 12.80 16.91
C ASP A 323 10.31 11.65 16.94
N ALA A 324 11.21 11.64 15.99
CA ALA A 324 12.26 10.64 15.89
C ALA A 324 13.27 10.70 17.05
N GLY A 325 13.27 11.79 17.84
CA GLY A 325 14.21 12.03 18.94
C GLY A 325 15.56 12.54 18.45
N ALA A 326 16.65 12.24 19.18
CA ALA A 326 17.96 12.84 18.96
C ALA A 326 18.41 12.82 17.49
N LYS A 327 18.87 13.98 17.01
CA LYS A 327 19.52 14.12 15.70
C LYS A 327 20.83 13.34 15.71
N VAL A 328 21.01 12.44 14.75
CA VAL A 328 22.29 11.77 14.50
C VAL A 328 23.13 12.70 13.61
N ALA A 329 24.31 13.09 14.08
CA ALA A 329 25.11 14.11 13.41
C ALA A 329 25.70 13.65 12.07
N GLU A 330 25.96 12.36 11.91
CA GLU A 330 26.63 11.78 10.73
C GLU A 330 25.82 10.62 10.13
N ILE A 331 24.58 10.90 9.74
CA ILE A 331 23.68 9.90 9.15
C ILE A 331 24.06 9.52 7.70
N ASN A 332 24.63 10.47 6.96
CA ASN A 332 25.05 10.27 5.58
C ASN A 332 26.48 9.72 5.57
N GLN A 333 26.62 8.43 5.23
CA GLN A 333 27.89 7.72 5.21
C GLN A 333 28.38 7.51 3.76
N PRO A 334 29.69 7.36 3.53
CA PRO A 334 30.24 7.01 2.22
C PRO A 334 29.67 5.69 1.70
N LEU A 335 29.45 5.62 0.39
CA LEU A 335 29.04 4.39 -0.27
C LEU A 335 30.18 3.38 -0.29
N TYR A 336 29.89 2.13 0.05
CA TYR A 336 30.82 1.02 -0.04
C TYR A 336 30.68 0.30 -1.38
N LYS A 337 31.78 0.16 -2.13
CA LYS A 337 31.79 -0.50 -3.43
C LYS A 337 32.73 -1.69 -3.44
N GLU A 338 32.22 -2.84 -3.84
CA GLU A 338 32.94 -4.07 -4.11
C GLU A 338 32.99 -4.31 -5.62
N SER A 339 33.97 -5.10 -6.09
CA SER A 339 34.03 -5.52 -7.48
C SER A 339 32.97 -6.58 -7.75
N LEU A 340 32.08 -6.33 -8.73
CA LEU A 340 30.99 -7.23 -9.11
C LEU A 340 31.27 -7.95 -10.45
N PRO A 341 30.62 -9.11 -10.71
CA PRO A 341 29.71 -9.85 -9.80
C PRO A 341 30.46 -10.71 -8.78
N LEU A 342 29.85 -10.92 -7.62
CA LEU A 342 30.26 -11.94 -6.67
C LEU A 342 29.61 -13.27 -7.08
N THR A 343 30.40 -14.35 -7.21
CA THR A 343 29.90 -15.65 -7.64
C THR A 343 30.36 -16.76 -6.69
N ALA A 344 29.59 -17.85 -6.63
CA ALA A 344 30.00 -19.05 -5.94
C ALA A 344 31.20 -19.72 -6.63
N PRO A 345 32.02 -20.48 -5.93
CA PRO A 345 33.16 -21.20 -6.53
C PRO A 345 32.73 -22.40 -7.40
N TYR A 346 31.43 -22.63 -7.55
CA TYR A 346 30.83 -23.70 -8.34
C TYR A 346 29.53 -23.20 -8.98
N SER A 347 29.12 -23.84 -10.08
CA SER A 347 27.92 -23.45 -10.81
C SER A 347 26.77 -24.43 -10.61
N ILE A 348 25.54 -23.91 -10.43
CA ILE A 348 24.30 -24.67 -10.36
C ILE A 348 23.23 -23.97 -11.18
N ALA A 349 22.83 -24.57 -12.28
CA ALA A 349 21.88 -23.98 -13.23
C ALA A 349 20.51 -23.61 -12.64
N LYS A 350 20.07 -24.32 -11.59
CA LYS A 350 18.81 -24.05 -10.89
C LYS A 350 19.00 -24.28 -9.39
N PRO A 351 19.46 -23.26 -8.64
CA PRO A 351 19.65 -23.41 -7.20
C PRO A 351 18.32 -23.67 -6.48
N ARG A 352 18.38 -24.58 -5.51
CA ARG A 352 17.23 -24.92 -4.66
C ARG A 352 17.15 -23.92 -3.51
N VAL A 353 15.95 -23.40 -3.31
CA VAL A 353 15.64 -22.42 -2.26
C VAL A 353 14.73 -23.08 -1.24
N PHE A 354 15.21 -23.30 -0.05
CA PHE A 354 14.42 -23.82 1.05
C PHE A 354 13.72 -22.69 1.81
N ILE A 355 12.40 -22.78 1.95
CA ILE A 355 11.54 -21.78 2.61
C ILE A 355 10.76 -22.47 3.74
N PRO A 356 11.28 -22.48 5.00
CA PRO A 356 10.54 -22.98 6.14
C PRO A 356 9.41 -22.03 6.53
N VAL A 357 8.22 -22.56 6.73
CA VAL A 357 7.01 -21.82 7.10
C VAL A 357 6.59 -22.19 8.52
N PHE A 358 6.74 -21.23 9.43
CA PHE A 358 6.34 -21.37 10.82
C PHE A 358 4.91 -20.83 11.01
N PRO A 359 4.18 -21.26 12.06
CA PRO A 359 2.87 -20.70 12.36
C PRO A 359 2.90 -19.16 12.42
N GLY A 360 2.03 -18.49 11.66
CA GLY A 360 1.98 -17.04 11.53
C GLY A 360 2.82 -16.44 10.38
N ILE A 361 3.62 -17.22 9.66
CA ILE A 361 4.24 -16.80 8.40
C ILE A 361 3.14 -16.61 7.34
N ASN A 362 3.26 -15.58 6.51
CA ASN A 362 2.27 -15.25 5.47
C ASN A 362 2.86 -14.71 4.16
N CYS A 363 4.18 -14.69 4.00
CA CYS A 363 4.87 -14.22 2.79
C CYS A 363 5.54 -15.36 1.99
N GLU A 364 5.29 -16.63 2.33
CA GLU A 364 5.94 -17.78 1.72
C GLU A 364 5.61 -17.94 0.22
N TYR A 365 4.36 -17.70 -0.17
CA TYR A 365 3.95 -17.80 -1.58
C TYR A 365 4.54 -16.67 -2.43
N ASP A 366 4.54 -15.44 -1.92
CA ASP A 366 5.14 -14.28 -2.59
C ASP A 366 6.64 -14.50 -2.77
N THR A 367 7.30 -15.01 -1.73
CA THR A 367 8.73 -15.33 -1.72
C THR A 367 9.06 -16.45 -2.70
N ALA A 368 8.31 -17.57 -2.67
CA ALA A 368 8.51 -18.69 -3.57
C ALA A 368 8.38 -18.26 -5.04
N ALA A 369 7.30 -17.52 -5.36
CA ALA A 369 7.08 -17.01 -6.70
C ALA A 369 8.17 -16.01 -7.17
N ALA A 370 8.77 -15.23 -6.26
CA ALA A 370 9.89 -14.33 -6.58
C ALA A 370 11.16 -15.12 -6.95
N PHE A 371 11.49 -16.17 -6.21
CA PHE A 371 12.63 -17.04 -6.54
C PHE A 371 12.40 -17.87 -7.80
N GLU A 372 11.20 -18.40 -8.03
CA GLU A 372 10.84 -19.10 -9.26
C GLU A 372 10.97 -18.20 -10.50
N ALA A 373 10.49 -16.95 -10.39
CA ALA A 373 10.65 -15.96 -11.45
C ALA A 373 12.12 -15.61 -11.74
N ALA A 374 12.98 -15.71 -10.73
CA ALA A 374 14.43 -15.54 -10.87
C ALA A 374 15.16 -16.78 -11.43
N GLY A 375 14.48 -17.94 -11.57
CA GLY A 375 15.03 -19.18 -12.11
C GLY A 375 15.45 -20.23 -11.08
N GLY A 376 15.20 -19.98 -9.79
CA GLY A 376 15.41 -20.94 -8.70
C GLY A 376 14.31 -21.99 -8.61
N ILE A 377 14.53 -23.02 -7.79
CA ILE A 377 13.54 -24.04 -7.41
C ILE A 377 13.13 -23.78 -5.96
N ALA A 378 11.95 -23.20 -5.74
CA ALA A 378 11.45 -22.91 -4.40
C ALA A 378 10.79 -24.16 -3.77
N GLU A 379 11.20 -24.48 -2.55
CA GLU A 379 10.68 -25.60 -1.76
C GLU A 379 10.12 -25.07 -0.43
N VAL A 380 8.80 -24.96 -0.39
CA VAL A 380 8.07 -24.50 0.80
C VAL A 380 7.77 -25.69 1.72
N PHE A 381 8.13 -25.57 2.99
CA PHE A 381 7.89 -26.61 4.01
C PHE A 381 7.20 -26.03 5.24
N VAL A 382 6.00 -26.52 5.52
CA VAL A 382 5.22 -26.12 6.70
C VAL A 382 5.70 -26.88 7.94
N VAL A 383 6.22 -26.15 8.91
CA VAL A 383 6.65 -26.68 10.20
C VAL A 383 5.42 -27.07 11.03
N ARG A 384 5.30 -28.35 11.36
CA ARG A 384 4.22 -28.86 12.22
C ARG A 384 4.65 -28.81 13.68
N ASN A 385 3.78 -28.29 14.54
CA ASN A 385 4.11 -28.00 15.93
C ASN A 385 3.00 -28.39 16.95
N LEU A 386 2.04 -29.22 16.56
CA LEU A 386 0.94 -29.61 17.44
C LEU A 386 1.36 -30.63 18.50
N THR A 387 2.39 -31.45 18.20
CA THR A 387 2.91 -32.47 19.12
C THR A 387 4.45 -32.43 19.13
N ALA A 388 5.06 -32.94 20.20
CA ALA A 388 6.51 -33.08 20.30
C ALA A 388 7.11 -33.96 19.19
N VAL A 389 6.37 -34.98 18.73
CA VAL A 389 6.77 -35.86 17.62
C VAL A 389 6.83 -35.03 16.33
N GLU A 390 5.78 -34.30 16.02
CA GLU A 390 5.73 -33.45 14.82
C GLU A 390 6.82 -32.37 14.80
N ILE A 391 7.15 -31.79 15.95
CA ILE A 391 8.26 -30.83 16.06
C ILE A 391 9.58 -31.54 15.71
N ASN A 392 9.86 -32.72 16.27
CA ASN A 392 11.08 -33.46 15.98
C ASN A 392 11.15 -33.90 14.51
N ASP A 393 10.05 -34.41 13.94
CA ASP A 393 9.97 -34.78 12.52
C ASP A 393 10.20 -33.57 11.61
N SER A 394 9.63 -32.41 12.00
CA SER A 394 9.86 -31.15 11.27
C SER A 394 11.31 -30.71 11.33
N MET A 395 11.96 -30.80 12.50
CA MET A 395 13.39 -30.48 12.64
C MET A 395 14.27 -31.41 11.78
N ASP A 396 14.04 -32.72 11.82
CA ASP A 396 14.80 -33.68 11.00
C ASP A 396 14.57 -33.46 9.48
N THR A 397 13.37 -33.05 9.09
CA THR A 397 13.05 -32.69 7.70
C THR A 397 13.76 -31.38 7.31
N MET A 398 13.73 -30.37 8.15
CA MET A 398 14.45 -29.10 7.92
C MET A 398 15.94 -29.32 7.72
N VAL A 399 16.59 -30.16 8.56
CA VAL A 399 18.01 -30.51 8.41
C VAL A 399 18.28 -31.11 7.01
N LYS A 400 17.45 -32.06 6.57
CA LYS A 400 17.58 -32.66 5.22
C LYS A 400 17.45 -31.62 4.13
N MET A 401 16.47 -30.73 4.24
CA MET A 401 16.22 -29.69 3.24
C MET A 401 17.35 -28.63 3.21
N ILE A 402 17.87 -28.21 4.39
CA ILE A 402 19.01 -27.29 4.46
C ILE A 402 20.26 -27.92 3.82
N ASN A 403 20.52 -29.21 4.07
CA ASN A 403 21.64 -29.91 3.47
C ASN A 403 21.54 -30.07 1.95
N ASN A 404 20.33 -29.94 1.36
CA ASN A 404 20.07 -30.09 -0.07
C ASN A 404 19.86 -28.75 -0.80
N CYS A 405 19.69 -27.64 -0.10
CA CYS A 405 19.49 -26.34 -0.73
C CYS A 405 20.82 -25.56 -0.92
N GLN A 406 20.79 -24.56 -1.75
CA GLN A 406 21.83 -23.55 -1.94
C GLN A 406 21.45 -22.23 -1.26
N ILE A 407 20.17 -22.00 -1.13
CA ILE A 407 19.62 -20.79 -0.54
C ILE A 407 18.66 -21.18 0.58
N LEU A 408 18.84 -20.60 1.75
CA LEU A 408 17.88 -20.67 2.85
C LEU A 408 17.19 -19.32 3.00
N MET A 409 15.86 -19.31 2.85
CA MET A 409 15.06 -18.08 2.90
C MET A 409 14.09 -18.09 4.08
N LEU A 410 14.23 -17.12 4.97
CA LEU A 410 13.28 -16.87 6.07
C LEU A 410 12.29 -15.76 5.64
N PRO A 411 11.04 -16.11 5.31
CA PRO A 411 10.06 -15.14 4.81
C PRO A 411 9.51 -14.25 5.92
N GLY A 412 8.79 -13.21 5.49
CA GLY A 412 8.05 -12.33 6.37
C GLY A 412 6.78 -12.96 6.94
N GLY A 413 6.22 -12.34 7.96
CA GLY A 413 5.02 -12.76 8.67
C GLY A 413 5.08 -12.39 10.15
N PHE A 414 4.34 -13.15 10.96
CA PHE A 414 4.20 -12.93 12.40
C PHE A 414 4.36 -14.28 13.12
N SER A 415 5.56 -14.85 13.07
CA SER A 415 5.82 -16.21 13.60
C SER A 415 5.48 -16.31 15.09
N ALA A 416 4.57 -17.25 15.43
CA ALA A 416 3.98 -17.47 16.75
C ALA A 416 3.12 -16.31 17.28
N GLY A 417 2.60 -15.45 16.38
CA GLY A 417 1.85 -14.24 16.73
C GLY A 417 2.74 -13.05 17.05
N ASP A 418 2.13 -11.86 17.19
CA ASP A 418 2.83 -10.64 17.64
C ASP A 418 3.06 -10.71 19.15
N GLU A 419 4.07 -11.47 19.56
CA GLU A 419 4.47 -11.53 20.96
C GLU A 419 5.10 -10.19 21.38
N PRO A 420 4.72 -9.61 22.53
CA PRO A 420 5.22 -8.31 22.98
C PRO A 420 6.74 -8.23 23.13
N ASP A 421 7.40 -9.38 23.29
CA ASP A 421 8.83 -9.46 23.58
C ASP A 421 9.69 -9.83 22.36
N GLY A 422 9.20 -9.63 21.18
CA GLY A 422 10.02 -9.73 19.97
C GLY A 422 9.64 -10.82 19.00
N SER A 423 9.24 -10.36 17.83
CA SER A 423 8.96 -11.18 16.66
C SER A 423 10.19 -12.00 16.24
N GLY A 424 9.95 -13.16 15.66
CA GLY A 424 11.02 -14.08 15.21
C GLY A 424 11.59 -15.01 16.29
N LYS A 425 11.13 -14.96 17.54
CA LYS A 425 11.61 -15.83 18.62
C LYS A 425 11.40 -17.32 18.35
N PHE A 426 10.25 -17.69 17.82
CA PHE A 426 9.96 -19.10 17.54
C PHE A 426 10.92 -19.65 16.47
N ILE A 427 11.16 -18.90 15.41
CA ILE A 427 12.15 -19.25 14.39
C ILE A 427 13.54 -19.36 15.05
N ALA A 428 13.95 -18.35 15.81
CA ALA A 428 15.25 -18.35 16.47
C ALA A 428 15.44 -19.54 17.44
N THR A 429 14.39 -19.92 18.18
CA THR A 429 14.41 -21.08 19.07
C THR A 429 14.62 -22.38 18.30
N MET A 430 13.90 -22.57 17.18
CA MET A 430 14.06 -23.76 16.34
C MET A 430 15.46 -23.85 15.72
N PHE A 431 16.01 -22.72 15.25
CA PHE A 431 17.33 -22.66 14.63
C PHE A 431 18.49 -22.84 15.62
N ARG A 432 18.26 -22.66 16.93
CA ARG A 432 19.25 -22.99 17.99
C ARG A 432 19.31 -24.49 18.32
N ASN A 433 18.45 -25.32 17.73
CA ASN A 433 18.62 -26.75 17.79
C ASN A 433 19.97 -27.13 17.15
N LYS A 434 20.80 -27.94 17.83
CA LYS A 434 22.16 -28.28 17.39
C LYS A 434 22.20 -28.85 15.97
N LYS A 435 21.29 -29.75 15.61
CA LYS A 435 21.25 -30.34 14.26
C LYS A 435 21.00 -29.30 13.17
N ILE A 436 20.07 -28.36 13.43
CA ILE A 436 19.76 -27.27 12.48
C ILE A 436 20.94 -26.29 12.42
N GLN A 437 21.52 -25.93 13.56
CA GLN A 437 22.69 -25.07 13.63
C GLN A 437 23.88 -25.65 12.83
N GLU A 438 24.18 -26.94 12.97
CA GLU A 438 25.21 -27.63 12.20
C GLU A 438 24.91 -27.59 10.70
N ALA A 439 23.66 -27.85 10.29
CA ALA A 439 23.26 -27.80 8.89
C ALA A 439 23.39 -26.37 8.29
N VAL A 440 23.03 -25.33 9.05
CA VAL A 440 23.21 -23.92 8.65
C VAL A 440 24.69 -23.55 8.54
N ASN A 441 25.51 -23.98 9.51
CA ASN A 441 26.96 -23.76 9.46
C ASN A 441 27.58 -24.44 8.22
N THR A 442 27.23 -25.69 7.94
CA THR A 442 27.68 -26.40 6.73
C THR A 442 27.22 -25.68 5.45
N LEU A 443 25.97 -25.19 5.39
CA LEU A 443 25.49 -24.40 4.25
C LEU A 443 26.37 -23.16 4.03
N LEU A 444 26.64 -22.40 5.08
CA LEU A 444 27.33 -21.11 4.98
C LEU A 444 28.86 -21.23 4.89
N GLN A 445 29.50 -22.14 5.67
CA GLN A 445 30.95 -22.19 5.80
C GLN A 445 31.63 -23.18 4.85
N GLU A 446 30.93 -24.26 4.47
CA GLU A 446 31.50 -25.33 3.65
C GLU A 446 30.98 -25.37 2.22
N ARG A 447 29.73 -24.90 2.02
CA ARG A 447 29.02 -25.03 0.75
C ARG A 447 28.76 -23.68 0.05
N ASP A 448 29.34 -22.59 0.53
CA ASP A 448 29.16 -21.22 -0.01
C ASP A 448 27.69 -20.85 -0.28
N GLY A 449 26.78 -21.34 0.56
CA GLY A 449 25.35 -21.08 0.42
C GLY A 449 24.97 -19.66 0.81
N LEU A 450 23.79 -19.26 0.42
CA LEU A 450 23.21 -17.94 0.72
C LEU A 450 22.07 -18.05 1.71
N MET A 451 21.87 -16.98 2.48
CA MET A 451 20.73 -16.85 3.39
C MET A 451 20.10 -15.46 3.29
N LEU A 452 18.76 -15.39 3.17
CA LEU A 452 18.00 -14.15 3.13
C LEU A 452 16.92 -14.17 4.21
N GLY A 453 16.74 -13.06 4.91
CA GLY A 453 15.63 -12.86 5.84
C GLY A 453 14.92 -11.53 5.56
N ILE A 454 13.61 -11.59 5.32
CA ILE A 454 12.79 -10.39 5.09
C ILE A 454 11.82 -10.20 6.25
N CYS A 455 11.73 -8.99 6.79
CA CYS A 455 10.83 -8.58 7.86
C CYS A 455 10.94 -9.53 9.08
N ASN A 456 10.00 -10.42 9.31
CA ASN A 456 10.06 -11.43 10.38
C ASN A 456 11.27 -12.35 10.25
N GLY A 457 11.67 -12.69 9.02
CA GLY A 457 12.91 -13.43 8.77
C GLY A 457 14.15 -12.65 9.20
N PHE A 458 14.21 -11.35 8.96
CA PHE A 458 15.32 -10.51 9.43
C PHE A 458 15.33 -10.41 10.96
N GLN A 459 14.17 -10.29 11.59
CA GLN A 459 14.06 -10.34 13.06
C GLN A 459 14.63 -11.64 13.63
N ALA A 460 14.43 -12.77 12.96
CA ALA A 460 15.03 -14.05 13.34
C ALA A 460 16.54 -14.08 13.10
N LEU A 461 17.03 -13.61 11.93
CA LEU A 461 18.46 -13.57 11.62
C LEU A 461 19.26 -12.76 12.63
N ILE A 462 18.76 -11.58 13.02
CA ILE A 462 19.45 -10.72 13.99
C ILE A 462 19.47 -11.35 15.40
N LYS A 463 18.36 -11.99 15.81
CA LYS A 463 18.27 -12.70 17.09
C LYS A 463 19.16 -13.95 17.15
N LEU A 464 19.48 -14.54 16.00
CA LEU A 464 20.42 -15.66 15.88
C LEU A 464 21.89 -15.21 15.82
N GLY A 465 22.15 -13.94 15.54
CA GLY A 465 23.50 -13.42 15.29
C GLY A 465 24.00 -13.67 13.86
N LEU A 466 23.21 -14.34 13.01
CA LEU A 466 23.54 -14.57 11.60
C LEU A 466 23.81 -13.26 10.86
N VAL A 467 23.12 -12.21 11.22
CA VAL A 467 23.52 -10.83 10.96
C VAL A 467 23.66 -10.11 12.31
N PRO A 468 24.77 -9.41 12.55
CA PRO A 468 25.87 -9.08 11.64
C PRO A 468 27.09 -10.02 11.70
N TYR A 469 27.03 -11.16 12.41
CA TYR A 469 28.24 -11.95 12.72
C TYR A 469 28.52 -13.08 11.72
N GLY A 470 27.54 -13.56 10.96
CA GLY A 470 27.68 -14.63 9.96
C GLY A 470 27.59 -16.05 10.54
N GLU A 471 27.29 -16.18 11.83
CA GLU A 471 27.13 -17.44 12.54
C GLU A 471 26.06 -17.35 13.63
N ILE A 472 25.54 -18.50 14.06
CA ILE A 472 24.57 -18.54 15.16
C ILE A 472 25.30 -18.40 16.47
N VAL A 473 25.07 -17.27 17.16
CA VAL A 473 25.68 -16.95 18.44
C VAL A 473 24.66 -16.48 19.47
N ASP A 474 25.04 -16.53 20.72
CA ASP A 474 24.23 -15.95 21.79
C ASP A 474 24.31 -14.42 21.76
N MET A 475 23.13 -13.80 21.86
CA MET A 475 23.00 -12.33 21.87
C MET A 475 23.59 -11.76 23.18
N ARG A 476 24.37 -10.71 23.05
CA ARG A 476 24.93 -9.93 24.14
C ARG A 476 24.15 -8.64 24.33
N GLN A 477 24.37 -7.96 25.43
CA GLN A 477 23.69 -6.69 25.74
C GLN A 477 24.03 -5.59 24.72
N ASP A 478 25.16 -5.65 24.06
CA ASP A 478 25.64 -4.71 23.04
C ASP A 478 25.38 -5.18 21.61
N SER A 479 24.76 -6.34 21.42
CA SER A 479 24.42 -6.85 20.08
C SER A 479 23.34 -5.99 19.40
N PRO A 480 23.43 -5.81 18.08
CA PRO A 480 22.36 -5.18 17.31
C PRO A 480 21.04 -5.94 17.45
N THR A 481 19.94 -5.22 17.43
CA THR A 481 18.60 -5.79 17.51
C THR A 481 17.59 -5.03 16.67
N LEU A 482 16.45 -5.68 16.40
CA LEU A 482 15.23 -5.04 15.93
C LEU A 482 14.22 -4.95 17.08
N THR A 483 13.59 -3.81 17.25
CA THR A 483 12.68 -3.53 18.35
C THR A 483 11.45 -2.78 17.85
N PHE A 484 10.52 -2.45 18.76
CA PHE A 484 9.28 -1.76 18.46
C PHE A 484 9.47 -0.47 17.67
N ASN A 485 8.59 -0.23 16.70
CA ASN A 485 8.50 1.05 16.01
C ASN A 485 8.29 2.17 17.03
N LYS A 486 8.92 3.32 16.84
CA LYS A 486 8.76 4.48 17.73
C LYS A 486 7.32 4.94 17.88
N ILE A 487 6.52 4.79 16.83
CA ILE A 487 5.10 5.16 16.84
C ILE A 487 4.24 4.21 17.71
N GLY A 488 4.80 3.10 18.19
CA GLY A 488 4.10 2.15 19.07
C GLY A 488 2.98 1.36 18.39
N ARG A 489 2.99 1.24 17.08
CA ARG A 489 2.00 0.48 16.30
C ARG A 489 2.59 -0.11 15.03
N HIS A 490 1.82 -1.00 14.42
CA HIS A 490 2.08 -1.47 13.06
C HIS A 490 2.05 -0.31 12.05
N VAL A 491 2.97 -0.33 11.08
CA VAL A 491 3.06 0.61 9.97
C VAL A 491 3.16 -0.17 8.68
N SER A 492 2.23 0.10 7.75
CA SER A 492 2.24 -0.40 6.38
C SER A 492 2.21 0.77 5.40
N GLN A 493 3.28 0.92 4.62
CA GLN A 493 3.42 1.98 3.62
C GLN A 493 4.53 1.63 2.62
N ILE A 494 4.67 2.45 1.58
CA ILE A 494 5.85 2.40 0.71
C ILE A 494 6.87 3.41 1.20
N VAL A 495 8.12 2.99 1.33
CA VAL A 495 9.26 3.83 1.71
C VAL A 495 10.33 3.81 0.63
N GLU A 496 11.15 4.86 0.57
CA GLU A 496 12.33 4.87 -0.28
C GLU A 496 13.54 4.36 0.50
N THR A 497 14.27 3.41 -0.11
CA THR A 497 15.52 2.86 0.43
C THR A 497 16.64 3.03 -0.56
N LYS A 498 17.83 3.37 -0.08
CA LYS A 498 19.03 3.56 -0.88
C LYS A 498 20.02 2.43 -0.63
N ILE A 499 20.57 1.88 -1.70
CA ILE A 499 21.68 0.92 -1.63
C ILE A 499 22.93 1.67 -1.15
N ILE A 500 23.48 1.27 -0.02
CA ILE A 500 24.66 1.90 0.58
C ILE A 500 25.90 1.06 0.30
N SER A 501 25.73 -0.26 0.23
CA SER A 501 26.82 -1.21 0.00
C SER A 501 26.36 -2.29 -0.97
N ASN A 502 27.23 -2.68 -1.90
CA ASN A 502 27.07 -3.86 -2.76
C ASN A 502 28.00 -5.03 -2.36
N LYS A 503 28.43 -5.06 -1.11
CA LYS A 503 29.26 -6.15 -0.57
C LYS A 503 28.59 -7.53 -0.66
N SER A 504 27.28 -7.55 -0.65
CA SER A 504 26.49 -8.77 -0.65
C SER A 504 26.22 -9.32 -2.06
N PRO A 505 26.35 -10.65 -2.30
CA PRO A 505 25.90 -11.28 -3.54
C PRO A 505 24.42 -11.01 -3.85
N TRP A 506 23.60 -10.75 -2.85
CA TRP A 506 22.20 -10.36 -3.00
C TRP A 506 21.98 -9.02 -3.72
N LEU A 507 23.05 -8.24 -3.91
CA LEU A 507 23.03 -6.91 -4.52
C LEU A 507 23.85 -6.82 -5.81
N ASN A 508 24.17 -7.96 -6.44
CA ASN A 508 24.98 -8.05 -7.67
C ASN A 508 24.44 -7.25 -8.84
N PHE A 509 23.14 -6.99 -8.92
CA PHE A 509 22.49 -6.31 -10.05
C PHE A 509 21.95 -4.92 -9.70
N VAL A 510 22.47 -4.32 -8.65
CA VAL A 510 22.20 -2.93 -8.25
C VAL A 510 23.48 -2.21 -7.89
N GLU A 511 23.49 -0.88 -8.03
CA GLU A 511 24.65 -0.05 -7.72
C GLU A 511 24.47 0.69 -6.38
N PRO A 512 25.55 0.87 -5.61
CA PRO A 512 25.51 1.80 -4.46
C PRO A 512 25.10 3.20 -4.92
N GLY A 513 24.05 3.71 -4.28
CA GLY A 513 23.38 4.95 -4.66
C GLY A 513 22.00 4.76 -5.27
N ASP A 514 21.68 3.58 -5.80
CA ASP A 514 20.35 3.28 -6.33
C ASP A 514 19.28 3.42 -5.25
N ILE A 515 18.13 4.01 -5.63
CA ILE A 515 16.98 4.23 -4.74
C ILE A 515 15.80 3.40 -5.23
N HIS A 516 15.14 2.73 -4.28
CA HIS A 516 14.00 1.88 -4.56
C HIS A 516 12.83 2.18 -3.63
N SER A 517 11.61 2.19 -4.19
CA SER A 517 10.34 2.33 -3.46
C SER A 517 9.85 0.95 -3.04
N ILE A 518 9.94 0.62 -1.75
CA ILE A 518 9.72 -0.73 -1.21
C ILE A 518 8.59 -0.71 -0.18
N ALA A 519 7.75 -1.76 -0.20
CA ALA A 519 6.72 -1.96 0.80
C ALA A 519 7.33 -2.34 2.15
N VAL A 520 6.84 -1.72 3.24
CA VAL A 520 7.12 -2.13 4.62
C VAL A 520 5.80 -2.42 5.33
N SER A 521 5.81 -3.41 6.24
CA SER A 521 4.63 -3.82 6.99
C SER A 521 5.08 -4.52 8.29
N HIS A 522 5.23 -3.76 9.38
CA HIS A 522 5.77 -4.28 10.64
C HIS A 522 5.40 -3.42 11.85
N GLY A 523 5.31 -4.05 13.03
CA GLY A 523 5.23 -3.40 14.34
C GLY A 523 6.60 -3.29 15.02
N GLU A 524 7.54 -4.18 14.68
CA GLU A 524 8.91 -4.27 15.18
C GLU A 524 9.91 -4.29 14.02
N GLY A 525 10.37 -3.12 13.60
CA GLY A 525 11.35 -3.00 12.50
C GLY A 525 12.48 -2.04 12.81
N ARG A 526 12.49 -1.45 14.01
CA ARG A 526 13.44 -0.44 14.41
C ARG A 526 14.79 -1.04 14.71
N PHE A 527 15.76 -0.79 13.85
CA PHE A 527 17.17 -1.16 14.10
C PHE A 527 17.74 -0.32 15.23
N TYR A 528 18.37 -1.00 16.18
CA TYR A 528 19.06 -0.42 17.33
C TYR A 528 20.37 -1.15 17.59
N ALA A 529 21.45 -0.40 17.77
CA ALA A 529 22.75 -0.89 18.23
C ALA A 529 23.54 0.26 18.88
N PRO A 530 24.57 -0.03 19.69
CA PRO A 530 25.52 0.99 20.15
C PRO A 530 26.19 1.70 18.96
N GLU A 531 26.45 3.00 19.10
CA GLU A 531 27.00 3.83 18.02
C GLU A 531 28.32 3.29 17.47
N ALA A 532 29.19 2.80 18.32
CA ALA A 532 30.47 2.19 17.92
C ALA A 532 30.25 0.98 17.00
N GLU A 533 29.23 0.16 17.28
CA GLU A 533 28.88 -1.00 16.47
C GLU A 533 28.30 -0.57 15.13
N ILE A 534 27.42 0.45 15.10
CA ILE A 534 26.89 0.99 13.84
C ILE A 534 28.02 1.51 12.95
N LYS A 535 28.95 2.29 13.50
CA LYS A 535 30.11 2.79 12.77
C LYS A 535 31.00 1.66 12.23
N ARG A 536 31.21 0.60 13.01
CA ARG A 536 31.92 -0.60 12.58
C ARG A 536 31.21 -1.29 11.38
N LEU A 537 29.89 -1.42 11.45
CA LEU A 537 29.09 -2.01 10.36
C LEU A 537 29.19 -1.20 9.06
N PHE A 538 29.15 0.14 9.14
CA PHE A 538 29.38 1.00 7.97
C PHE A 538 30.80 0.84 7.40
N ALA A 539 31.80 0.90 8.25
CA ALA A 539 33.20 0.76 7.83
C ALA A 539 33.47 -0.57 7.12
N ASN A 540 32.81 -1.64 7.56
CA ASN A 540 32.92 -2.98 6.98
C ASN A 540 32.02 -3.21 5.75
N GLY A 541 31.21 -2.23 5.33
CA GLY A 541 30.25 -2.37 4.23
C GLY A 541 29.08 -3.31 4.57
N GLN A 542 28.80 -3.56 5.85
CA GLN A 542 27.72 -4.45 6.29
C GLN A 542 26.34 -3.77 6.36
N ILE A 543 26.28 -2.44 6.35
CA ILE A 543 25.01 -1.73 6.15
C ILE A 543 24.70 -1.74 4.65
N ALA A 544 23.71 -2.52 4.26
CA ALA A 544 23.32 -2.71 2.86
C ALA A 544 22.42 -1.59 2.34
N THR A 545 21.42 -1.21 3.16
CA THR A 545 20.38 -0.26 2.76
C THR A 545 20.04 0.71 3.89
N GLN A 546 19.70 1.96 3.51
CA GLN A 546 19.18 2.99 4.41
C GLN A 546 17.86 3.55 3.92
N TYR A 547 16.98 3.94 4.85
CA TYR A 547 15.79 4.76 4.56
C TYR A 547 16.21 6.17 4.13
N VAL A 548 15.59 6.70 3.08
CA VAL A 548 15.90 8.02 2.54
C VAL A 548 14.65 8.89 2.38
N ASP A 549 14.85 10.20 2.40
CA ASP A 549 13.80 11.17 2.08
C ASP A 549 13.58 11.29 0.55
N GLN A 550 12.66 12.14 0.14
CA GLN A 550 12.32 12.37 -1.27
C GLN A 550 13.48 12.94 -2.12
N ASN A 551 14.55 13.41 -1.48
CA ASN A 551 15.76 13.88 -2.16
C ASN A 551 16.86 12.80 -2.21
N GLY A 552 16.58 11.60 -1.70
CA GLY A 552 17.53 10.50 -1.62
C GLY A 552 18.58 10.66 -0.51
N ALA A 553 18.34 11.54 0.45
CA ALA A 553 19.19 11.70 1.62
C ALA A 553 18.74 10.79 2.77
N PRO A 554 19.66 10.02 3.43
CA PRO A 554 19.33 9.24 4.60
C PRO A 554 18.68 10.09 5.68
N THR A 555 17.61 9.59 6.30
CA THR A 555 16.85 10.39 7.26
C THR A 555 16.36 9.61 8.47
N MET A 556 16.32 10.29 9.62
CA MET A 556 15.71 9.80 10.86
C MET A 556 14.23 10.17 10.98
N GLN A 557 13.72 11.01 10.07
CA GLN A 557 12.38 11.59 10.18
C GLN A 557 11.30 10.66 9.62
N MET A 558 10.18 10.56 10.33
CA MET A 558 8.95 10.00 9.79
C MET A 558 8.29 10.99 8.81
N PRO A 559 7.58 10.50 7.81
CA PRO A 559 7.23 9.09 7.53
C PRO A 559 8.32 8.30 6.78
N PHE A 560 9.41 8.95 6.36
CA PHE A 560 10.44 8.34 5.50
C PHE A 560 11.18 7.19 6.20
N ASN A 561 11.49 7.35 7.48
CA ASN A 561 12.01 6.29 8.35
C ASN A 561 10.85 5.79 9.23
N PRO A 562 10.11 4.74 8.81
CA PRO A 562 8.79 4.42 9.34
C PRO A 562 8.83 3.86 10.77
N ASN A 563 9.97 3.37 11.21
CA ASN A 563 10.14 2.68 12.49
C ASN A 563 11.07 3.43 13.48
N GLY A 564 11.79 4.46 13.00
CA GLY A 564 12.77 5.20 13.80
C GLY A 564 14.10 4.47 13.94
N SER A 565 14.49 3.65 12.96
CA SER A 565 15.80 2.95 12.91
C SER A 565 16.96 3.92 13.04
N LEU A 566 17.91 3.61 13.92
CA LEU A 566 19.12 4.43 14.09
C LEU A 566 19.93 4.46 12.80
N TYR A 567 20.51 5.62 12.49
CA TYR A 567 21.27 5.88 11.25
C TYR A 567 20.48 5.52 9.98
N ALA A 568 19.16 5.50 10.05
CA ALA A 568 18.26 5.11 8.96
C ALA A 568 18.49 3.69 8.41
N VAL A 569 19.12 2.79 9.18
CA VAL A 569 19.43 1.43 8.74
C VAL A 569 18.14 0.66 8.44
N GLU A 570 18.04 0.12 7.22
CA GLU A 570 16.91 -0.73 6.76
C GLU A 570 17.33 -2.19 6.66
N GLY A 571 18.55 -2.47 6.20
CA GLY A 571 19.07 -3.82 6.03
C GLY A 571 20.57 -3.93 6.29
N ILE A 572 20.99 -5.09 6.80
CA ILE A 572 22.38 -5.41 7.14
C ILE A 572 22.80 -6.80 6.66
N THR A 573 24.09 -7.00 6.48
CA THR A 573 24.66 -8.29 6.04
C THR A 573 25.61 -8.91 7.05
N SER A 574 25.94 -10.20 6.84
CA SER A 574 27.09 -10.86 7.45
C SER A 574 28.41 -10.23 6.99
N PRO A 575 29.56 -10.52 7.65
CA PRO A 575 30.87 -9.97 7.26
C PRO A 575 31.28 -10.30 5.83
N ASP A 576 30.88 -11.46 5.32
CA ASP A 576 31.11 -11.94 3.96
C ASP A 576 29.99 -11.59 2.96
N GLY A 577 28.93 -10.96 3.43
CA GLY A 577 27.78 -10.54 2.62
C GLY A 577 26.79 -11.65 2.24
N ARG A 578 27.04 -12.91 2.56
CA ARG A 578 26.20 -14.06 2.11
C ARG A 578 24.90 -14.19 2.88
N VAL A 579 24.82 -13.70 4.10
CA VAL A 579 23.58 -13.57 4.85
C VAL A 579 23.10 -12.12 4.77
N PHE A 580 21.87 -11.91 4.34
CA PHE A 580 21.27 -10.58 4.22
C PHE A 580 19.92 -10.52 4.94
N GLY A 581 19.75 -9.53 5.79
CA GLY A 581 18.50 -9.23 6.49
C GLY A 581 18.01 -7.82 6.18
N LYS A 582 16.72 -7.66 5.85
CA LYS A 582 16.09 -6.38 5.58
C LYS A 582 14.63 -6.34 6.00
N MET A 583 14.10 -5.14 6.28
CA MET A 583 12.70 -4.96 6.70
C MET A 583 11.74 -4.84 5.53
N GLY A 584 12.18 -4.28 4.41
CA GLY A 584 11.33 -4.05 3.24
C GLY A 584 11.07 -5.32 2.43
N HIS A 585 9.82 -5.44 1.95
CA HIS A 585 9.28 -6.61 1.24
C HIS A 585 9.51 -6.52 -0.27
N SER A 586 10.69 -6.89 -0.73
CA SER A 586 11.02 -6.89 -2.17
C SER A 586 10.32 -8.02 -2.94
N GLU A 587 9.88 -9.09 -2.27
CA GLU A 587 9.12 -10.20 -2.84
C GLU A 587 7.71 -9.80 -3.29
N ARG A 588 7.17 -8.70 -2.78
CA ARG A 588 5.79 -8.27 -3.06
C ARG A 588 5.64 -7.50 -4.38
N TYR A 589 6.72 -7.24 -5.08
CA TYR A 589 6.67 -6.50 -6.34
C TYR A 589 6.77 -7.43 -7.55
N VAL A 590 5.92 -7.15 -8.54
CA VAL A 590 6.05 -7.57 -9.94
C VAL A 590 5.65 -6.40 -10.85
N PRO A 591 6.11 -6.36 -12.11
CA PRO A 591 5.73 -5.30 -13.05
C PRO A 591 4.20 -5.11 -13.13
N GLY A 592 3.76 -3.85 -13.10
CA GLY A 592 2.35 -3.47 -13.16
C GLY A 592 1.63 -3.41 -11.81
N LEU A 593 2.31 -3.69 -10.68
CA LEU A 593 1.77 -3.44 -9.34
C LEU A 593 2.20 -2.08 -8.81
N MET A 594 1.43 -1.57 -7.83
CA MET A 594 1.66 -0.29 -7.17
C MET A 594 1.89 0.85 -8.18
N LYS A 595 1.03 0.90 -9.23
CA LYS A 595 1.15 1.85 -10.36
C LYS A 595 1.09 3.31 -9.94
N ASN A 596 0.36 3.61 -8.88
CA ASN A 596 0.19 4.95 -8.33
C ASN A 596 1.32 5.36 -7.37
N ILE A 597 2.38 4.57 -7.26
CA ILE A 597 3.57 4.90 -6.48
C ILE A 597 4.74 5.20 -7.43
N HIS A 598 5.41 6.31 -7.15
CA HIS A 598 6.61 6.74 -7.89
C HIS A 598 7.81 5.83 -7.56
N GLY A 599 8.83 5.86 -8.43
CA GLY A 599 10.12 5.24 -8.19
C GLY A 599 10.26 3.80 -8.69
N ASN A 600 11.51 3.32 -8.67
CA ASN A 600 11.87 1.93 -9.01
C ASN A 600 11.53 1.02 -7.83
N LYS A 601 10.86 -0.11 -8.08
CA LYS A 601 10.42 -1.05 -7.06
C LYS A 601 11.16 -2.38 -7.08
N ASP A 602 12.01 -2.58 -8.11
CA ASP A 602 12.72 -3.83 -8.33
C ASP A 602 14.17 -3.74 -7.85
N GLN A 603 14.46 -4.21 -6.65
CA GLN A 603 15.81 -4.25 -6.06
C GLN A 603 16.69 -5.37 -6.60
N LYS A 604 16.21 -6.21 -7.53
CA LYS A 604 16.98 -7.31 -8.13
C LYS A 604 17.53 -8.35 -7.14
N ILE A 605 17.04 -8.40 -5.90
CA ILE A 605 17.57 -9.26 -4.83
C ILE A 605 17.49 -10.74 -5.21
N PHE A 606 16.31 -11.20 -5.67
CA PHE A 606 16.08 -12.61 -5.96
C PHE A 606 16.91 -13.09 -7.16
N ILE A 607 16.97 -12.30 -8.23
CA ILE A 607 17.82 -12.63 -9.39
C ILE A 607 19.30 -12.59 -9.01
N SER A 608 19.73 -11.65 -8.15
CA SER A 608 21.11 -11.58 -7.66
C SER A 608 21.48 -12.85 -6.89
N GLY A 609 20.63 -13.30 -5.96
CA GLY A 609 20.89 -14.52 -5.20
C GLY A 609 20.90 -15.79 -6.02
N VAL A 610 19.98 -15.92 -7.00
CA VAL A 610 19.96 -17.08 -7.91
C VAL A 610 21.19 -17.09 -8.83
N LYS A 611 21.53 -15.94 -9.41
CA LYS A 611 22.68 -15.78 -10.32
C LYS A 611 24.06 -15.82 -9.64
N TYR A 612 24.10 -15.81 -8.32
CA TYR A 612 25.34 -16.07 -7.57
C TYR A 612 25.92 -17.46 -7.87
N PHE A 613 25.08 -18.43 -8.22
CA PHE A 613 25.47 -19.81 -8.53
C PHE A 613 25.63 -20.12 -10.04
N ASP A 614 25.58 -19.13 -10.91
CA ASP A 614 25.76 -19.31 -12.38
C ASP A 614 27.21 -19.57 -12.80
#